data_9131aaeba183048676640915450dc407
#
_entry.id   9131aaeba183048676640915450dc407
#
_cell.length_a   1.000
_cell.length_b   1.000
_cell.length_c   1.000
_cell.angle_alpha   90.00
_cell.angle_beta   90.00
_cell.angle_gamma   90.00
#
_symmetry.space_group_name_H-M   'P 1'
#
loop_
_entity.id
_entity.type
_entity.pdbx_description
1 polymer ?
#
loop_
_entity_poly.entity_id
_entity_poly.type
_entity_poly.pdbx_seq_one_letter_code
_entity_poly.pdbx_strand_id
1 'polypeptide(L)'
;MLMEVSVYRSYGFTFIEMLITIVVIGIALSALTSALSTSVVQGAAPIVEGKALYIAQAYVDEILPLKFDDQSPQQGGEVTLSASPCEISNESQTRSQFDDVDDYHGVTDSPPVLLLPGFNFDQYSNYAVSVEVTCAGLELGLAANHLMKRITVTVTTPENQDRVLSVYRGNF
;
A
#
# COMPACT_ATOMS: atom_id res chain seq x y z
N MET A 1 -39.49 0.77 74.31
CA MET A 1 -38.89 0.99 73.00
C MET A 1 -37.69 0.05 72.93
N LEU A 2 -37.91 -1.15 72.35
CA LEU A 2 -36.87 -2.21 72.23
C LEU A 2 -36.20 -2.06 70.92
N MET A 3 -34.88 -1.80 70.93
CA MET A 3 -34.03 -1.73 69.73
C MET A 3 -33.68 -3.17 69.30
N GLU A 4 -34.20 -3.61 68.16
CA GLU A 4 -33.71 -4.84 67.53
C GLU A 4 -32.34 -4.62 66.91
N VAL A 5 -31.38 -5.35 67.48
CA VAL A 5 -30.01 -5.40 66.93
C VAL A 5 -30.00 -6.47 65.86
N SER A 6 -29.97 -6.04 64.58
CA SER A 6 -29.81 -6.93 63.46
C SER A 6 -28.36 -7.47 63.42
N VAL A 7 -28.19 -8.73 63.71
CA VAL A 7 -26.89 -9.41 63.62
C VAL A 7 -26.62 -9.79 62.19
N TYR A 8 -25.74 -9.05 61.53
CA TYR A 8 -25.24 -9.43 60.20
C TYR A 8 -24.35 -10.66 60.31
N ARG A 9 -24.81 -11.75 59.74
CA ARG A 9 -24.09 -13.03 59.69
C ARG A 9 -23.02 -12.93 58.58
N SER A 10 -21.74 -12.77 58.91
CA SER A 10 -20.61 -12.84 57.99
C SER A 10 -20.41 -14.30 57.55
N TYR A 11 -20.60 -14.57 56.27
CA TYR A 11 -20.23 -15.86 55.67
C TYR A 11 -18.75 -15.79 55.29
N GLY A 12 -17.95 -16.72 55.78
CA GLY A 12 -16.54 -16.87 55.39
C GLY A 12 -16.41 -17.61 54.04
N PHE A 13 -15.39 -17.29 53.25
CA PHE A 13 -15.07 -18.01 52.03
C PHE A 13 -14.65 -19.45 52.31
N THR A 14 -15.12 -20.37 51.51
CA THR A 14 -14.72 -21.78 51.58
C THR A 14 -13.43 -22.00 50.79
N PHE A 15 -12.62 -22.99 51.20
CA PHE A 15 -11.39 -23.36 50.47
C PHE A 15 -11.65 -23.69 49.00
N ILE A 16 -12.75 -24.39 48.71
CA ILE A 16 -13.13 -24.75 47.36
C ILE A 16 -13.50 -23.54 46.50
N GLU A 17 -14.16 -22.56 47.09
CA GLU A 17 -14.53 -21.32 46.42
C GLU A 17 -13.28 -20.49 46.02
N MET A 18 -12.26 -20.43 46.89
CA MET A 18 -10.98 -19.81 46.59
C MET A 18 -10.27 -20.53 45.44
N LEU A 19 -10.29 -21.86 45.42
CA LEU A 19 -9.65 -22.67 44.38
C LEU A 19 -10.31 -22.45 43.01
N ILE A 20 -11.64 -22.46 42.96
CA ILE A 20 -12.40 -22.19 41.74
C ILE A 20 -12.13 -20.76 41.25
N THR A 21 -12.11 -19.80 42.15
CA THR A 21 -11.86 -18.38 41.80
C THR A 21 -10.50 -18.19 41.14
N ILE A 22 -9.44 -18.81 41.70
CA ILE A 22 -8.09 -18.72 41.10
C ILE A 22 -8.06 -19.35 39.71
N VAL A 23 -8.71 -20.51 39.52
CA VAL A 23 -8.78 -21.16 38.21
C VAL A 23 -9.53 -20.30 37.18
N VAL A 24 -10.68 -19.74 37.57
CA VAL A 24 -11.46 -18.85 36.68
C VAL A 24 -10.68 -17.58 36.30
N ILE A 25 -10.03 -16.95 37.29
CA ILE A 25 -9.20 -15.78 37.04
C ILE A 25 -8.02 -16.13 36.10
N GLY A 26 -7.38 -17.28 36.30
CA GLY A 26 -6.29 -17.74 35.46
C GLY A 26 -6.70 -17.91 33.98
N ILE A 27 -7.87 -18.53 33.75
CA ILE A 27 -8.44 -18.67 32.40
C ILE A 27 -8.80 -17.30 31.81
N ALA A 28 -9.44 -16.44 32.58
CA ALA A 28 -9.83 -15.10 32.12
C ALA A 28 -8.64 -14.24 31.75
N LEU A 29 -7.55 -14.25 32.54
CA LEU A 29 -6.33 -13.52 32.25
C LEU A 29 -5.63 -14.06 30.99
N SER A 30 -5.59 -15.37 30.79
CA SER A 30 -4.98 -15.95 29.59
C SER A 30 -5.76 -15.59 28.33
N ALA A 31 -7.08 -15.59 28.38
CA ALA A 31 -7.93 -15.16 27.27
C ALA A 31 -7.76 -13.66 26.96
N LEU A 32 -7.66 -12.82 27.99
CA LEU A 32 -7.46 -11.38 27.81
C LEU A 32 -6.10 -11.06 27.18
N THR A 33 -5.03 -11.71 27.62
CA THR A 33 -3.68 -11.54 27.03
C THR A 33 -3.66 -11.97 25.57
N SER A 34 -4.31 -13.04 25.20
CA SER A 34 -4.42 -13.50 23.82
C SER A 34 -5.17 -12.48 22.95
N ALA A 35 -6.29 -11.95 23.43
CA ALA A 35 -7.07 -10.94 22.71
C ALA A 35 -6.29 -9.63 22.50
N LEU A 36 -5.54 -9.17 23.50
CA LEU A 36 -4.70 -7.97 23.39
C LEU A 36 -3.57 -8.15 22.38
N SER A 37 -2.90 -9.31 22.37
CA SER A 37 -1.83 -9.59 21.43
C SER A 37 -2.32 -9.53 19.98
N THR A 38 -3.48 -10.11 19.70
CA THR A 38 -4.10 -10.09 18.37
C THR A 38 -4.47 -8.66 17.95
N SER A 39 -4.99 -7.86 18.87
CA SER A 39 -5.39 -6.47 18.60
C SER A 39 -4.17 -5.57 18.23
N VAL A 40 -3.03 -5.77 18.90
CA VAL A 40 -1.81 -4.99 18.60
C VAL A 40 -1.25 -5.32 17.22
N VAL A 41 -1.20 -6.60 16.86
CA VAL A 41 -0.72 -7.03 15.54
C VAL A 41 -1.63 -6.53 14.42
N GLN A 42 -2.94 -6.61 14.61
CA GLN A 42 -3.91 -6.12 13.62
C GLN A 42 -3.94 -4.59 13.50
N GLY A 43 -3.54 -3.86 14.54
CA GLY A 43 -3.51 -2.40 14.54
C GLY A 43 -2.36 -1.80 13.71
N ALA A 44 -1.25 -2.52 13.52
CA ALA A 44 -0.10 -2.05 12.75
C ALA A 44 -0.29 -2.24 11.22
N ALA A 45 -0.96 -3.31 10.82
CA ALA A 45 -1.16 -3.65 9.42
C ALA A 45 -1.78 -2.51 8.57
N PRO A 46 -2.86 -1.81 9.00
CA PRO A 46 -3.45 -0.73 8.21
C PRO A 46 -2.50 0.45 7.97
N ILE A 47 -1.55 0.70 8.86
CA ILE A 47 -0.57 1.79 8.72
C ILE A 47 0.43 1.44 7.63
N VAL A 48 0.94 0.21 7.61
CA VAL A 48 1.86 -0.28 6.58
C VAL A 48 1.20 -0.27 5.21
N GLU A 49 -0.04 -0.77 5.12
CA GLU A 49 -0.87 -0.75 3.93
C GLU A 49 -1.12 0.68 3.42
N GLY A 50 -1.53 1.58 4.31
CA GLY A 50 -1.78 2.97 3.96
C GLY A 50 -0.53 3.68 3.42
N LYS A 51 0.64 3.39 3.98
CA LYS A 51 1.91 3.91 3.46
C LYS A 51 2.25 3.35 2.09
N ALA A 52 2.06 2.05 1.86
CA ALA A 52 2.30 1.44 0.56
C ALA A 52 1.40 2.03 -0.53
N LEU A 53 0.11 2.22 -0.23
CA LEU A 53 -0.82 2.85 -1.15
C LEU A 53 -0.46 4.32 -1.42
N TYR A 54 -0.03 5.06 -0.40
CA TYR A 54 0.43 6.44 -0.55
C TYR A 54 1.66 6.54 -1.47
N ILE A 55 2.64 5.63 -1.31
CA ILE A 55 3.80 5.55 -2.20
C ILE A 55 3.35 5.27 -3.63
N ALA A 56 2.51 4.24 -3.84
CA ALA A 56 2.02 3.88 -5.16
C ALA A 56 1.29 5.05 -5.84
N GLN A 57 0.44 5.76 -5.09
CA GLN A 57 -0.26 6.93 -5.59
C GLN A 57 0.70 8.05 -5.96
N ALA A 58 1.73 8.31 -5.15
CA ALA A 58 2.71 9.34 -5.42
C ALA A 58 3.52 9.07 -6.70
N TYR A 59 3.86 7.79 -6.98
CA TYR A 59 4.46 7.42 -8.26
C TYR A 59 3.50 7.63 -9.44
N VAL A 60 2.25 7.24 -9.28
CA VAL A 60 1.23 7.48 -10.32
C VAL A 60 1.05 8.97 -10.60
N ASP A 61 1.01 9.81 -9.55
CA ASP A 61 0.86 11.26 -9.67
C ASP A 61 2.09 11.91 -10.33
N GLU A 62 3.27 11.30 -10.21
CA GLU A 62 4.49 11.74 -10.91
C GLU A 62 4.47 11.31 -12.39
N ILE A 63 4.04 10.09 -12.69
CA ILE A 63 4.11 9.50 -14.03
C ILE A 63 2.97 9.96 -14.94
N LEU A 64 1.75 9.98 -14.41
CA LEU A 64 0.54 10.17 -15.22
C LEU A 64 0.46 11.52 -15.97
N PRO A 65 1.01 12.65 -15.46
CA PRO A 65 1.03 13.91 -16.16
C PRO A 65 2.03 13.99 -17.32
N LEU A 66 2.99 13.06 -17.41
CA LEU A 66 4.01 13.05 -18.44
C LEU A 66 3.44 12.75 -19.82
N LYS A 67 4.23 12.96 -20.85
CA LYS A 67 3.85 12.61 -22.22
C LYS A 67 3.53 11.11 -22.32
N PHE A 68 2.76 10.73 -23.32
CA PHE A 68 2.51 9.33 -23.63
C PHE A 68 3.76 8.62 -24.17
N ASP A 69 4.57 9.34 -24.96
CA ASP A 69 5.74 8.86 -25.66
C ASP A 69 6.59 10.09 -26.03
N ASP A 70 7.88 9.95 -26.26
CA ASP A 70 8.79 11.03 -26.69
C ASP A 70 8.29 11.81 -27.89
N GLN A 71 7.65 11.08 -28.84
CA GLN A 71 7.11 11.67 -30.05
C GLN A 71 5.78 12.40 -29.84
N SER A 72 5.23 12.34 -28.62
CA SER A 72 3.96 13.03 -28.30
C SER A 72 4.11 14.55 -28.43
N PRO A 73 3.17 15.23 -29.11
CA PRO A 73 3.17 16.67 -29.15
C PRO A 73 3.05 17.26 -27.75
N GLN A 74 3.77 18.38 -27.48
CA GLN A 74 3.72 19.04 -26.15
C GLN A 74 2.33 19.54 -25.74
N GLN A 75 1.42 19.66 -26.69
CA GLN A 75 0.04 20.13 -26.47
C GLN A 75 -0.98 18.98 -26.42
N GLY A 76 -0.51 17.73 -26.38
CA GLY A 76 -1.35 16.54 -26.49
C GLY A 76 -1.71 16.23 -27.94
N GLY A 77 -2.27 15.06 -28.17
CA GLY A 77 -2.64 14.56 -29.48
C GLY A 77 -2.14 13.14 -29.70
N GLU A 78 -2.81 12.40 -30.56
CA GLU A 78 -2.46 11.03 -30.89
C GLU A 78 -1.10 10.98 -31.60
N VAL A 79 -0.21 10.13 -31.09
CA VAL A 79 1.03 9.78 -31.76
C VAL A 79 0.77 8.62 -32.69
N THR A 80 0.99 8.83 -33.98
CA THR A 80 1.00 7.74 -34.97
C THR A 80 2.35 7.04 -34.90
N LEU A 81 2.50 6.10 -34.00
CA LEU A 81 3.70 5.27 -33.91
C LEU A 81 3.79 4.44 -35.20
N SER A 82 4.87 4.67 -35.95
CA SER A 82 5.11 4.03 -37.24
C SER A 82 5.20 2.52 -37.06
N ALA A 83 4.14 1.79 -37.46
CA ALA A 83 4.15 0.40 -37.91
C ALA A 83 4.78 -0.68 -37.00
N SER A 84 5.20 -0.41 -35.79
CA SER A 84 5.68 -1.42 -34.85
C SER A 84 4.71 -1.60 -33.70
N PRO A 85 4.51 -2.84 -33.23
CA PRO A 85 3.70 -3.06 -32.06
C PRO A 85 4.33 -2.29 -30.90
N CYS A 86 3.60 -1.32 -30.38
CA CYS A 86 3.92 -0.51 -29.21
C CYS A 86 5.29 -0.83 -28.58
N GLU A 87 6.27 -0.03 -28.92
CA GLU A 87 7.64 -0.19 -28.41
C GLU A 87 7.74 0.66 -27.16
N ILE A 88 8.08 0.04 -26.04
CA ILE A 88 8.39 0.73 -24.79
C ILE A 88 9.89 0.91 -24.77
N SER A 89 10.36 2.11 -24.99
CA SER A 89 11.80 2.42 -25.03
C SER A 89 12.21 3.10 -23.74
N ASN A 90 13.00 2.42 -22.91
CA ASN A 90 13.72 3.05 -21.83
C ASN A 90 15.05 3.60 -22.42
N GLU A 91 15.16 4.91 -22.51
CA GLU A 91 16.28 5.58 -23.18
C GLU A 91 17.57 5.66 -22.33
N SER A 92 17.67 4.91 -21.24
CA SER A 92 18.80 4.94 -20.29
C SER A 92 19.09 6.33 -19.71
N GLN A 93 18.05 7.12 -19.55
CA GLN A 93 18.10 8.47 -18.98
C GLN A 93 18.25 8.44 -17.46
N THR A 94 18.64 9.55 -16.87
CA THR A 94 18.60 9.74 -15.42
C THR A 94 17.21 10.22 -14.99
N ARG A 95 16.78 9.90 -13.79
CA ARG A 95 15.44 10.23 -13.25
C ARG A 95 15.01 11.69 -13.49
N SER A 96 15.95 12.63 -13.45
CA SER A 96 15.70 14.07 -13.67
C SER A 96 15.44 14.45 -15.14
N GLN A 97 15.61 13.51 -16.05
CA GLN A 97 15.43 13.70 -17.49
C GLN A 97 14.17 12.99 -18.00
N PHE A 98 13.50 12.23 -17.13
CA PHE A 98 12.28 11.53 -17.47
C PHE A 98 11.19 12.54 -17.89
N ASP A 99 10.69 12.44 -19.12
CA ASP A 99 9.70 13.35 -19.66
C ASP A 99 8.49 12.64 -20.31
N ASP A 100 8.54 11.31 -20.40
CA ASP A 100 7.42 10.48 -20.81
C ASP A 100 7.18 9.25 -19.90
N VAL A 101 6.12 8.51 -20.23
CA VAL A 101 5.69 7.34 -19.42
C VAL A 101 6.66 6.17 -19.57
N ASP A 102 7.31 6.02 -20.71
CA ASP A 102 8.18 4.87 -21.01
C ASP A 102 9.48 4.90 -20.22
N ASP A 103 9.95 6.08 -19.85
CA ASP A 103 11.13 6.26 -19.02
C ASP A 103 11.02 5.56 -17.67
N TYR A 104 9.81 5.38 -17.18
CA TYR A 104 9.57 4.68 -15.91
C TYR A 104 9.56 3.15 -16.04
N HIS A 105 9.59 2.60 -17.26
CA HIS A 105 9.62 1.15 -17.44
C HIS A 105 10.89 0.55 -16.86
N GLY A 106 10.73 -0.43 -15.95
CA GLY A 106 11.84 -1.12 -15.31
C GLY A 106 12.48 -0.35 -14.14
N VAL A 107 11.94 0.81 -13.76
CA VAL A 107 12.39 1.53 -12.55
C VAL A 107 12.23 0.65 -11.33
N THR A 108 13.28 0.57 -10.51
CA THR A 108 13.29 -0.12 -9.22
C THR A 108 13.99 0.76 -8.19
N ASP A 109 13.24 1.20 -7.20
CA ASP A 109 13.73 2.10 -6.14
C ASP A 109 13.67 1.41 -4.77
N SER A 110 14.77 1.41 -4.05
CA SER A 110 14.83 0.94 -2.66
C SER A 110 15.87 1.75 -1.88
N PRO A 111 15.46 2.69 -1.06
CA PRO A 111 14.10 3.19 -0.77
C PRO A 111 13.45 3.92 -1.97
N PRO A 112 12.12 4.20 -1.88
CA PRO A 112 11.40 4.95 -2.92
C PRO A 112 12.03 6.32 -3.20
N VAL A 113 12.15 6.71 -4.47
CA VAL A 113 12.70 8.00 -4.92
C VAL A 113 11.67 8.71 -5.78
N LEU A 114 11.23 9.90 -5.34
CA LEU A 114 10.28 10.74 -6.06
C LEU A 114 10.87 12.15 -6.26
N LEU A 115 10.56 12.75 -7.39
CA LEU A 115 10.96 14.14 -7.68
C LEU A 115 9.97 15.15 -7.07
N LEU A 116 8.88 14.69 -6.45
CA LEU A 116 7.87 15.55 -5.84
C LEU A 116 8.42 16.28 -4.62
N PRO A 117 8.28 17.62 -4.55
CA PRO A 117 8.75 18.39 -3.42
C PRO A 117 7.96 18.04 -2.15
N GLY A 118 8.69 17.81 -1.04
CA GLY A 118 8.10 17.54 0.29
C GLY A 118 7.91 16.08 0.63
N PHE A 119 8.29 15.13 -0.24
CA PHE A 119 8.29 13.72 0.11
C PHE A 119 9.43 13.41 1.08
N ASN A 120 9.09 12.85 2.26
CA ASN A 120 10.09 12.49 3.27
C ASN A 120 10.44 11.01 3.15
N PHE A 121 11.57 10.71 2.51
CA PHE A 121 12.07 9.36 2.24
C PHE A 121 12.40 8.55 3.51
N ASP A 122 12.79 9.21 4.60
CA ASP A 122 13.20 8.53 5.84
C ASP A 122 12.09 7.63 6.44
N GLN A 123 10.83 8.03 6.24
CA GLN A 123 9.68 7.27 6.73
C GLN A 123 9.37 6.00 5.92
N TYR A 124 10.00 5.87 4.74
CA TYR A 124 9.74 4.81 3.76
C TYR A 124 10.99 4.00 3.42
N SER A 125 12.03 4.10 4.26
CA SER A 125 13.34 3.47 4.03
C SER A 125 13.29 1.95 3.85
N ASN A 126 12.26 1.30 4.38
CA ASN A 126 12.08 -0.16 4.30
C ASN A 126 11.05 -0.59 3.23
N TYR A 127 10.64 0.33 2.36
CA TYR A 127 9.79 0.03 1.21
C TYR A 127 10.63 -0.03 -0.05
N ALA A 128 10.19 -0.85 -1.00
CA ALA A 128 10.74 -0.86 -2.35
C ALA A 128 9.62 -0.64 -3.37
N VAL A 129 9.96 -0.06 -4.51
CA VAL A 129 9.01 0.19 -5.59
C VAL A 129 9.57 -0.36 -6.89
N SER A 130 8.71 -0.97 -7.68
CA SER A 130 9.01 -1.25 -9.09
C SER A 130 7.88 -0.74 -9.98
N VAL A 131 8.27 -0.23 -11.13
CA VAL A 131 7.32 0.30 -12.12
C VAL A 131 7.47 -0.49 -13.41
N GLU A 132 6.34 -0.94 -13.94
CA GLU A 132 6.26 -1.62 -15.23
C GLU A 132 5.27 -0.88 -16.12
N VAL A 133 5.68 -0.56 -17.35
CA VAL A 133 4.84 0.04 -18.37
C VAL A 133 4.64 -0.98 -19.48
N THR A 134 3.40 -1.20 -19.89
CA THR A 134 3.04 -2.14 -20.95
C THR A 134 1.95 -1.55 -21.85
N CYS A 135 1.98 -1.92 -23.11
CA CYS A 135 0.90 -1.58 -24.04
C CYS A 135 -0.35 -2.40 -23.74
N ALA A 136 -1.48 -1.75 -23.59
CA ALA A 136 -2.68 -2.34 -23.01
C ALA A 136 -3.99 -1.98 -23.74
N GLY A 137 -3.91 -1.41 -24.95
CA GLY A 137 -5.12 -1.00 -25.69
C GLY A 137 -6.08 -2.14 -25.95
N LEU A 138 -5.57 -3.31 -26.32
CA LEU A 138 -6.42 -4.50 -26.58
C LEU A 138 -7.09 -5.04 -25.31
N GLU A 139 -6.48 -4.87 -24.14
CA GLU A 139 -7.08 -5.26 -22.85
C GLU A 139 -8.37 -4.48 -22.56
N LEU A 140 -8.44 -3.25 -23.05
CA LEU A 140 -9.62 -2.38 -22.91
C LEU A 140 -10.56 -2.41 -24.11
N GLY A 141 -10.33 -3.34 -25.04
CA GLY A 141 -11.16 -3.49 -26.24
C GLY A 141 -10.95 -2.42 -27.32
N LEU A 142 -9.81 -1.70 -27.26
CA LEU A 142 -9.45 -0.74 -28.30
C LEU A 142 -8.96 -1.45 -29.57
N ALA A 143 -8.93 -0.73 -30.68
CA ALA A 143 -8.58 -1.27 -31.99
C ALA A 143 -7.10 -1.72 -32.08
N ALA A 144 -6.20 -1.14 -31.28
CA ALA A 144 -4.78 -1.47 -31.28
C ALA A 144 -4.16 -1.31 -29.90
N ASN A 145 -3.07 -2.03 -29.67
CA ASN A 145 -2.39 -2.07 -28.36
C ASN A 145 -1.71 -0.74 -28.01
N HIS A 146 -1.17 -0.03 -29.01
CA HIS A 146 -0.47 1.24 -28.85
C HIS A 146 -1.38 2.44 -28.49
N LEU A 147 -2.69 2.25 -28.49
CA LEU A 147 -3.64 3.31 -28.11
C LEU A 147 -3.71 3.56 -26.60
N MET A 148 -3.15 2.66 -25.80
CA MET A 148 -3.17 2.77 -24.36
C MET A 148 -1.92 2.12 -23.76
N LYS A 149 -1.30 2.76 -22.77
CA LYS A 149 -0.29 2.18 -21.91
C LYS A 149 -0.85 1.92 -20.53
N ARG A 150 -0.56 0.76 -19.96
CA ARG A 150 -0.81 0.44 -18.55
C ARG A 150 0.46 0.64 -17.76
N ILE A 151 0.38 1.45 -16.73
CA ILE A 151 1.44 1.72 -15.76
C ILE A 151 1.10 0.91 -14.51
N THR A 152 1.96 -0.01 -14.14
CA THR A 152 1.80 -0.86 -12.96
C THR A 152 2.88 -0.51 -11.94
N VAL A 153 2.47 0.05 -10.82
CA VAL A 153 3.35 0.37 -9.69
C VAL A 153 3.18 -0.72 -8.63
N THR A 154 4.24 -1.42 -8.33
CA THR A 154 4.29 -2.43 -7.27
C THR A 154 5.11 -1.91 -6.11
N VAL A 155 4.52 -1.85 -4.93
CA VAL A 155 5.19 -1.43 -3.70
C VAL A 155 5.34 -2.62 -2.79
N THR A 156 6.58 -2.98 -2.47
CA THR A 156 6.91 -4.03 -1.51
C THR A 156 7.04 -3.43 -0.12
N THR A 157 6.26 -3.94 0.81
CA THR A 157 6.25 -3.49 2.21
C THR A 157 7.43 -4.08 3.00
N PRO A 158 7.74 -3.56 4.22
CA PRO A 158 8.75 -4.13 5.12
C PRO A 158 8.50 -5.59 5.50
N GLU A 159 7.25 -6.06 5.39
CA GLU A 159 6.83 -7.44 5.65
C GLU A 159 6.95 -8.33 4.39
N ASN A 160 7.59 -7.81 3.34
CA ASN A 160 7.76 -8.48 2.05
C ASN A 160 6.43 -8.87 1.38
N GLN A 161 5.45 -7.97 1.47
CA GLN A 161 4.17 -8.12 0.79
C GLN A 161 4.05 -7.06 -0.30
N ASP A 162 3.59 -7.47 -1.47
CA ASP A 162 3.41 -6.58 -2.60
C ASP A 162 2.01 -5.95 -2.61
N ARG A 163 1.98 -4.66 -2.94
CA ARG A 163 0.77 -3.89 -3.21
C ARG A 163 0.88 -3.30 -4.60
N VAL A 164 -0.10 -3.61 -5.43
CA VAL A 164 -0.09 -3.26 -6.85
C VAL A 164 -1.17 -2.21 -7.12
N LEU A 165 -0.77 -1.13 -7.77
CA LEU A 165 -1.68 -0.12 -8.31
C LEU A 165 -1.42 0.00 -9.81
N SER A 166 -2.47 -0.17 -10.62
CA SER A 166 -2.37 -0.03 -12.06
C SER A 166 -3.27 1.11 -12.56
N VAL A 167 -2.74 1.92 -13.44
CA VAL A 167 -3.44 3.01 -14.12
C VAL A 167 -3.19 2.95 -15.61
N TYR A 168 -4.01 3.65 -16.38
CA TYR A 168 -3.91 3.66 -17.82
C TYR A 168 -3.68 5.09 -18.34
N ARG A 169 -2.79 5.22 -19.30
CA ARG A 169 -2.51 6.45 -20.03
C ARG A 169 -2.90 6.27 -21.51
N GLY A 170 -3.81 7.09 -21.99
CA GLY A 170 -4.27 7.06 -23.38
C GLY A 170 -3.34 7.84 -24.32
N ASN A 171 -3.26 7.38 -25.55
CA ASN A 171 -2.57 8.05 -26.65
C ASN A 171 -3.51 9.09 -27.30
N PHE A 172 -3.64 10.27 -26.69
CA PHE A 172 -4.48 11.39 -27.19
C PHE A 172 -4.04 12.75 -26.67
#